data_c6ebc22126490a175be55f5e6488c9fd
#
_entry.id   c6ebc22126490a175be55f5e6488c9fd
#
_cell.length_a   1.000
_cell.length_b   1.000
_cell.length_c   1.000
_cell.angle_alpha   90.00
_cell.angle_beta   90.00
_cell.angle_gamma   90.00
#
_symmetry.space_group_name_H-M   'P 1'
#
loop_
_entity.id
_entity.type
_entity.pdbx_description
1 polymer ?
#
loop_
_entity_poly.entity_id
_entity_poly.type
_entity_poly.pdbx_seq_one_letter_code
_entity_poly.pdbx_strand_id
1 'polypeptide(L)'
;ERKGGFYTILLSGLDDDNGGSDTNILVAVDTVNGYVYGVSIPRDSKAIIDGKARKINYAYNKGGTELLADTVSEQLGIPVDYTVSVNLKGFTALVDAIGGVDFDVPINMDYDDPIQNLSIHFKKGVQHLSGADALRVVRFRHNNDGSGYGSEDLGRMATQQKFLKAVAKKMLSAGNILTKIDDYAKIFNQYVDTNLTVGNLAWLGTEVLKMGVDKIDFSTLPNAWKYPYIYLDPTETLTLVNTYLNPYVEDRTAEDLHLPS
;
A
#
# COMPACT_ATOMS: atom_id res chain seq x y z
N GLU A 1 -25.21 7.89 7.10
CA GLU A 1 -25.32 6.46 7.46
C GLU A 1 -24.15 5.68 6.85
N ARG A 2 -23.67 4.62 7.54
CA ARG A 2 -22.56 3.79 7.05
C ARG A 2 -23.08 2.59 6.26
N LYS A 3 -22.42 2.27 5.14
CA LYS A 3 -22.70 1.07 4.32
C LYS A 3 -22.34 -0.19 5.12
N GLY A 4 -23.23 -1.18 5.10
CA GLY A 4 -22.92 -2.51 5.64
C GLY A 4 -21.90 -3.23 4.76
N GLY A 5 -20.98 -3.99 5.38
CA GLY A 5 -20.00 -4.78 4.65
C GLY A 5 -18.89 -3.99 3.94
N PHE A 6 -18.71 -2.72 4.30
CA PHE A 6 -17.67 -1.84 3.76
C PHE A 6 -16.60 -1.54 4.83
N TYR A 7 -15.35 -1.78 4.51
CA TYR A 7 -14.21 -1.62 5.42
C TYR A 7 -13.09 -0.85 4.77
N THR A 8 -12.43 0.02 5.53
CA THR A 8 -11.25 0.78 5.11
C THR A 8 -10.03 0.35 5.93
N ILE A 9 -8.94 0.01 5.24
CA ILE A 9 -7.73 -0.52 5.85
C ILE A 9 -6.54 0.27 5.33
N LEU A 10 -5.75 0.88 6.21
CA LEU A 10 -4.50 1.52 5.83
C LEU A 10 -3.35 0.52 5.93
N LEU A 11 -2.77 0.19 4.77
CA LEU A 11 -1.55 -0.61 4.67
C LEU A 11 -0.33 0.31 4.66
N SER A 12 0.64 0.05 5.53
CA SER A 12 1.89 0.81 5.59
C SER A 12 3.10 -0.11 5.49
N GLY A 13 3.97 0.15 4.52
CA GLY A 13 5.28 -0.46 4.40
C GLY A 13 6.32 0.41 5.11
N LEU A 14 7.02 -0.17 6.09
CA LEU A 14 7.98 0.52 6.95
C LEU A 14 9.40 0.25 6.51
N ASP A 15 10.22 1.29 6.44
CA ASP A 15 11.66 1.18 6.27
C ASP A 15 12.34 1.37 7.64
N ASP A 16 12.78 0.26 8.24
CA ASP A 16 13.40 0.25 9.56
C ASP A 16 14.77 0.98 9.56
N ASP A 17 15.44 1.07 8.42
CA ASP A 17 16.77 1.65 8.31
C ASP A 17 16.74 3.18 8.23
N ASN A 18 15.70 3.75 7.58
CA ASN A 18 15.59 5.19 7.36
C ASN A 18 14.47 5.84 8.20
N GLY A 19 13.67 5.04 8.87
CA GLY A 19 12.49 5.46 9.61
C GLY A 19 11.37 5.97 8.69
N GLY A 20 10.13 5.67 9.06
CA GLY A 20 8.95 6.17 8.37
C GLY A 20 8.22 5.15 7.52
N SER A 21 7.07 5.59 7.03
CA SER A 21 6.22 4.82 6.13
C SER A 21 6.50 5.23 4.69
N ASP A 22 7.25 4.41 3.97
CA ASP A 22 7.60 4.68 2.57
C ASP A 22 6.49 4.29 1.59
N THR A 23 5.63 3.39 1.99
CA THR A 23 4.48 2.93 1.21
C THR A 23 3.22 3.06 2.07
N ASN A 24 2.24 3.81 1.59
CA ASN A 24 0.95 3.98 2.26
C ASN A 24 -0.16 3.73 1.24
N ILE A 25 -1.01 2.76 1.51
CA ILE A 25 -2.12 2.38 0.63
C ILE A 25 -3.40 2.28 1.46
N LEU A 26 -4.37 3.11 1.16
CA LEU A 26 -5.71 2.98 1.72
C LEU A 26 -6.51 2.00 0.88
N VAL A 27 -6.94 0.92 1.50
CA VAL A 27 -7.69 -0.17 0.85
C VAL A 27 -9.14 -0.14 1.31
N ALA A 28 -10.07 -0.06 0.37
CA ALA A 28 -11.48 -0.32 0.59
C ALA A 28 -11.82 -1.77 0.24
N VAL A 29 -12.55 -2.42 1.12
CA VAL A 29 -13.12 -3.75 0.89
C VAL A 29 -14.64 -3.63 0.97
N ASP A 30 -15.31 -3.79 -0.16
CA ASP A 30 -16.77 -3.78 -0.25
C ASP A 30 -17.27 -5.22 -0.49
N THR A 31 -17.74 -5.86 0.56
CA THR A 31 -18.20 -7.23 0.49
C THR A 31 -19.60 -7.38 -0.12
N VAL A 32 -20.32 -6.29 -0.21
CA VAL A 32 -21.68 -6.25 -0.80
C VAL A 32 -21.63 -6.09 -2.31
N ASN A 33 -20.83 -5.12 -2.78
CA ASN A 33 -20.64 -4.89 -4.22
C ASN A 33 -19.53 -5.76 -4.82
N GLY A 34 -18.75 -6.43 -3.99
CA GLY A 34 -17.75 -7.42 -4.39
C GLY A 34 -16.51 -6.84 -5.05
N TYR A 35 -15.84 -5.88 -4.42
CA TYR A 35 -14.55 -5.36 -4.87
C TYR A 35 -13.58 -5.03 -3.73
N VAL A 36 -12.31 -5.00 -4.07
CA VAL A 36 -11.23 -4.46 -3.25
C VAL A 36 -10.51 -3.38 -4.06
N TYR A 37 -10.41 -2.19 -3.53
CA TYR A 37 -9.75 -1.08 -4.21
C TYR A 37 -8.70 -0.42 -3.33
N GLY A 38 -7.44 -0.46 -3.75
CA GLY A 38 -6.32 0.15 -3.05
C GLY A 38 -5.90 1.46 -3.70
N VAL A 39 -5.68 2.49 -2.89
CA VAL A 39 -5.22 3.79 -3.37
C VAL A 39 -3.91 4.15 -2.69
N SER A 40 -2.84 4.24 -3.47
CA SER A 40 -1.53 4.68 -2.98
C SER A 40 -1.56 6.17 -2.65
N ILE A 41 -1.09 6.50 -1.46
CA ILE A 41 -0.91 7.87 -0.98
C ILE A 41 0.59 8.18 -1.07
N PRO A 42 1.01 9.12 -1.94
CA PRO A 42 2.42 9.45 -2.06
C PRO A 42 2.99 9.92 -0.71
N ARG A 43 4.14 9.37 -0.31
CA ARG A 43 4.77 9.65 0.99
C ARG A 43 5.11 11.13 1.22
N ASP A 44 5.33 11.86 0.14
CA ASP A 44 5.67 13.27 0.14
C ASP A 44 4.44 14.19 0.02
N SER A 45 3.22 13.62 0.10
CA SER A 45 1.98 14.41 0.12
C SER A 45 1.99 15.41 1.27
N LYS A 46 1.59 16.64 0.99
CA LYS A 46 1.48 17.69 2.00
C LYS A 46 0.41 17.32 3.02
N ALA A 47 0.75 17.44 4.28
CA ALA A 47 -0.15 17.27 5.42
C ALA A 47 0.09 18.39 6.44
N ILE A 48 -0.93 18.70 7.23
CA ILE A 48 -0.78 19.59 8.39
C ILE A 48 -0.68 18.71 9.64
N ILE A 49 0.46 18.72 10.28
CA ILE A 49 0.73 17.95 11.49
C ILE A 49 1.21 18.91 12.57
N ASP A 50 0.50 18.97 13.70
CA ASP A 50 0.70 19.98 14.78
C ASP A 50 0.69 21.42 14.25
N GLY A 51 -0.24 21.76 13.36
CA GLY A 51 -0.38 23.08 12.77
C GLY A 51 0.76 23.48 11.81
N LYS A 52 1.62 22.53 11.40
CA LYS A 52 2.74 22.78 10.48
C LYS A 52 2.64 21.92 9.24
N ALA A 53 2.98 22.51 8.09
CA ALA A 53 3.12 21.76 6.85
C ALA A 53 4.27 20.75 6.96
N ARG A 54 3.97 19.50 6.65
CA ARG A 54 4.89 18.35 6.65
C ARG A 54 4.58 17.42 5.47
N LYS A 55 5.48 16.51 5.17
CA LYS A 55 5.20 15.35 4.33
C LYS A 55 4.38 14.33 5.14
N ILE A 56 3.43 13.66 4.54
CA ILE A 56 2.51 12.75 5.26
C ILE A 56 3.24 11.61 5.99
N ASN A 57 4.36 11.13 5.44
CA ASN A 57 5.18 10.10 6.09
C ASN A 57 5.75 10.53 7.46
N TYR A 58 5.84 11.84 7.72
CA TYR A 58 6.24 12.36 9.02
C TYR A 58 5.24 12.01 10.13
N ALA A 59 3.96 11.82 9.80
CA ALA A 59 2.94 11.41 10.77
C ALA A 59 3.32 10.07 11.44
N TYR A 60 3.80 9.11 10.64
CA TYR A 60 4.26 7.84 11.18
C TYR A 60 5.48 8.01 12.12
N ASN A 61 6.47 8.81 11.70
CA ASN A 61 7.67 9.04 12.53
C ASN A 61 7.35 9.70 13.87
N LYS A 62 6.31 10.51 13.91
CA LYS A 62 5.92 11.28 15.10
C LYS A 62 4.98 10.52 16.04
N GLY A 63 3.97 9.85 15.50
CA GLY A 63 2.89 9.23 16.26
C GLY A 63 2.49 7.85 15.77
N GLY A 64 3.39 7.17 15.01
CA GLY A 64 3.16 5.82 14.55
C GLY A 64 2.00 5.69 13.58
N THR A 65 1.49 4.48 13.50
CA THR A 65 0.38 4.11 12.61
C THR A 65 -0.91 4.86 12.93
N GLU A 66 -1.16 5.15 14.20
CA GLU A 66 -2.36 5.85 14.65
C GLU A 66 -2.41 7.28 14.09
N LEU A 67 -1.35 8.07 14.30
CA LEU A 67 -1.31 9.44 13.76
C LEU A 67 -1.34 9.48 12.24
N LEU A 68 -0.72 8.49 11.57
CA LEU A 68 -0.79 8.37 10.12
C LEU A 68 -2.23 8.09 9.66
N ALA A 69 -2.93 7.16 10.32
CA ALA A 69 -4.31 6.83 10.00
C ALA A 69 -5.26 8.03 10.24
N ASP A 70 -5.08 8.74 11.33
CA ASP A 70 -5.85 9.95 11.64
C ASP A 70 -5.61 11.03 10.58
N THR A 71 -4.35 11.24 10.18
CA THR A 71 -4.00 12.21 9.14
C THR A 71 -4.64 11.87 7.80
N VAL A 72 -4.62 10.60 7.40
CA VAL A 72 -5.28 10.12 6.16
C VAL A 72 -6.79 10.28 6.26
N SER A 73 -7.38 9.89 7.39
CA SER A 73 -8.81 10.01 7.65
C SER A 73 -9.30 11.46 7.57
N GLU A 74 -8.57 12.39 8.19
CA GLU A 74 -8.88 13.81 8.14
C GLU A 74 -8.79 14.36 6.72
N GLN A 75 -7.72 14.07 5.99
CA GLN A 75 -7.54 14.58 4.63
C GLN A 75 -8.60 14.09 3.65
N LEU A 76 -8.99 12.83 3.74
CA LEU A 76 -9.93 12.21 2.80
C LEU A 76 -11.40 12.28 3.26
N GLY A 77 -11.67 12.78 4.46
CA GLY A 77 -13.03 12.90 5.00
C GLY A 77 -13.75 11.56 5.23
N ILE A 78 -12.99 10.50 5.39
CA ILE A 78 -13.52 9.13 5.61
C ILE A 78 -12.73 8.44 6.72
N PRO A 79 -13.35 7.56 7.52
CA PRO A 79 -12.64 6.84 8.57
C PRO A 79 -11.66 5.82 8.00
N VAL A 80 -10.61 5.56 8.74
CA VAL A 80 -9.74 4.39 8.58
C VAL A 80 -10.11 3.41 9.69
N ASP A 81 -10.70 2.26 9.33
CA ASP A 81 -11.21 1.29 10.30
C ASP A 81 -10.10 0.46 10.92
N TYR A 82 -9.16 0.07 10.08
CA TYR A 82 -8.07 -0.81 10.46
C TYR A 82 -6.75 -0.33 9.88
N THR A 83 -5.68 -0.69 10.56
CA THR A 83 -4.31 -0.43 10.13
C THR A 83 -3.51 -1.73 10.06
N VAL A 84 -2.64 -1.83 9.08
CA VAL A 84 -1.72 -2.96 8.91
C VAL A 84 -0.35 -2.38 8.52
N SER A 85 0.62 -2.53 9.39
CA SER A 85 1.99 -2.08 9.14
C SER A 85 2.93 -3.28 9.07
N VAL A 86 3.75 -3.32 8.04
CA VAL A 86 4.71 -4.41 7.78
C VAL A 86 6.08 -3.82 7.51
N ASN A 87 7.09 -4.31 8.20
CA ASN A 87 8.48 -3.94 7.92
C ASN A 87 9.09 -4.78 6.78
N LEU A 88 10.31 -4.42 6.37
CA LEU A 88 11.01 -5.10 5.26
C LEU A 88 11.21 -6.59 5.51
N LYS A 89 11.48 -6.99 6.77
CA LYS A 89 11.63 -8.42 7.16
C LYS A 89 10.33 -9.17 7.02
N GLY A 90 9.23 -8.58 7.47
CA GLY A 90 7.89 -9.16 7.36
C GLY A 90 7.45 -9.33 5.91
N PHE A 91 7.71 -8.32 5.06
CA PHE A 91 7.46 -8.41 3.63
C PHE A 91 8.24 -9.58 2.99
N THR A 92 9.54 -9.67 3.25
CA THR A 92 10.38 -10.76 2.73
C THR A 92 9.88 -12.12 3.21
N ALA A 93 9.59 -12.25 4.51
CA ALA A 93 9.08 -13.50 5.09
C ALA A 93 7.75 -13.93 4.49
N LEU A 94 6.83 -12.98 4.24
CA LEU A 94 5.54 -13.27 3.60
C LEU A 94 5.72 -13.81 2.18
N VAL A 95 6.54 -13.15 1.35
CA VAL A 95 6.79 -13.57 -0.02
C VAL A 95 7.45 -14.96 -0.06
N ASP A 96 8.40 -15.23 0.83
CA ASP A 96 9.03 -16.55 0.93
C ASP A 96 8.04 -17.63 1.41
N ALA A 97 7.15 -17.32 2.33
CA ALA A 97 6.15 -18.26 2.83
C ALA A 97 5.15 -18.70 1.75
N ILE A 98 4.80 -17.82 0.82
CA ILE A 98 3.95 -18.17 -0.33
C ILE A 98 4.72 -18.90 -1.45
N GLY A 99 6.02 -19.10 -1.29
CA GLY A 99 6.89 -19.78 -2.26
C GLY A 99 7.37 -18.86 -3.38
N GLY A 100 7.52 -17.57 -3.10
CA GLY A 100 7.88 -16.56 -4.09
C GLY A 100 6.72 -16.16 -4.99
N VAL A 101 6.96 -15.22 -5.88
CA VAL A 101 5.95 -14.68 -6.82
C VAL A 101 6.52 -14.59 -8.22
N ASP A 102 5.79 -15.11 -9.20
CA ASP A 102 6.08 -14.84 -10.61
C ASP A 102 5.59 -13.43 -10.94
N PHE A 103 6.52 -12.57 -11.33
CA PHE A 103 6.26 -11.15 -11.51
C PHE A 103 6.87 -10.65 -12.82
N ASP A 104 6.07 -9.88 -13.57
CA ASP A 104 6.55 -9.23 -14.80
C ASP A 104 7.26 -7.92 -14.41
N VAL A 105 8.60 -8.00 -14.33
CA VAL A 105 9.46 -6.84 -14.03
C VAL A 105 9.31 -5.82 -15.15
N PRO A 106 8.86 -4.57 -14.86
CA PRO A 106 8.39 -3.66 -15.90
C PRO A 106 9.50 -3.06 -16.78
N ILE A 107 10.71 -2.95 -16.23
CA ILE A 107 11.88 -2.37 -16.91
C ILE A 107 13.15 -3.10 -16.49
N ASN A 108 14.25 -2.90 -17.23
CA ASN A 108 15.57 -3.30 -16.76
C ASN A 108 15.96 -2.45 -15.54
N MET A 109 16.42 -3.12 -14.49
CA MET A 109 16.87 -2.49 -13.25
C MET A 109 18.36 -2.78 -13.06
N ASP A 110 19.15 -1.72 -12.86
CA ASP A 110 20.61 -1.78 -12.67
C ASP A 110 21.02 -0.65 -11.72
N TYR A 111 21.00 -0.95 -10.41
CA TYR A 111 21.23 0.03 -9.37
C TYR A 111 22.06 -0.55 -8.24
N ASP A 112 23.11 0.15 -7.87
CA ASP A 112 23.97 -0.14 -6.71
C ASP A 112 24.06 1.07 -5.79
N ASP A 113 23.81 0.85 -4.51
CA ASP A 113 24.03 1.80 -3.43
C ASP A 113 24.85 1.12 -2.31
N PRO A 114 26.17 1.31 -2.29
CA PRO A 114 27.03 0.72 -1.26
C PRO A 114 26.73 1.22 0.16
N ILE A 115 26.18 2.44 0.29
CA ILE A 115 25.87 3.04 1.60
C ILE A 115 24.70 2.29 2.25
N GLN A 116 23.68 1.94 1.45
CA GLN A 116 22.52 1.19 1.90
C GLN A 116 22.70 -0.33 1.75
N ASN A 117 23.86 -0.79 1.30
CA ASN A 117 24.10 -2.20 0.95
C ASN A 117 22.99 -2.76 0.04
N LEU A 118 22.58 -1.95 -0.94
CA LEU A 118 21.50 -2.27 -1.86
C LEU A 118 22.04 -2.48 -3.27
N SER A 119 21.76 -3.65 -3.83
CA SER A 119 22.14 -4.04 -5.19
C SER A 119 20.93 -4.63 -5.89
N ILE A 120 20.53 -4.04 -7.02
CA ILE A 120 19.31 -4.36 -7.75
C ILE A 120 19.64 -4.60 -9.22
N HIS A 121 19.63 -5.85 -9.67
CA HIS A 121 19.95 -6.24 -11.05
C HIS A 121 18.88 -7.20 -11.57
N PHE A 122 17.92 -6.67 -12.35
CA PHE A 122 16.86 -7.47 -12.96
C PHE A 122 16.68 -7.08 -14.42
N LYS A 123 16.40 -8.08 -15.25
CA LYS A 123 15.95 -7.85 -16.63
C LYS A 123 14.44 -7.62 -16.64
N LYS A 124 13.95 -6.82 -17.58
CA LYS A 124 12.53 -6.72 -17.88
C LYS A 124 11.96 -8.09 -18.27
N GLY A 125 10.76 -8.38 -17.79
CA GLY A 125 10.02 -9.60 -18.12
C GLY A 125 9.66 -10.46 -16.91
N VAL A 126 8.96 -11.54 -17.15
CA VAL A 126 8.47 -12.44 -16.09
C VAL A 126 9.63 -13.19 -15.46
N GLN A 127 9.73 -13.09 -14.13
CA GLN A 127 10.73 -13.76 -13.32
C GLN A 127 10.10 -14.25 -12.03
N HIS A 128 10.63 -15.36 -11.52
CA HIS A 128 10.27 -15.84 -10.19
C HIS A 128 11.10 -15.09 -9.15
N LEU A 129 10.43 -14.34 -8.27
CA LEU A 129 11.07 -13.52 -7.23
C LEU A 129 10.93 -14.18 -5.87
N SER A 130 12.06 -14.40 -5.20
CA SER A 130 12.10 -14.67 -3.76
C SER A 130 11.69 -13.44 -2.95
N GLY A 131 11.52 -13.57 -1.64
CA GLY A 131 11.25 -12.41 -0.78
C GLY A 131 12.33 -11.33 -0.87
N ALA A 132 13.60 -11.71 -0.91
CA ALA A 132 14.71 -10.78 -1.06
C ALA A 132 14.71 -10.07 -2.41
N ASP A 133 14.44 -10.79 -3.50
CA ASP A 133 14.38 -10.23 -4.85
C ASP A 133 13.16 -9.33 -5.03
N ALA A 134 12.01 -9.75 -4.50
CA ALA A 134 10.80 -8.95 -4.48
C ALA A 134 11.02 -7.60 -3.76
N LEU A 135 11.70 -7.63 -2.60
CA LEU A 135 12.04 -6.42 -1.87
C LEU A 135 12.90 -5.46 -2.70
N ARG A 136 13.89 -5.98 -3.42
CA ARG A 136 14.74 -5.19 -4.32
C ARG A 136 13.91 -4.55 -5.44
N VAL A 137 13.06 -5.31 -6.10
CA VAL A 137 12.19 -4.84 -7.19
C VAL A 137 11.23 -3.74 -6.73
N VAL A 138 10.57 -3.89 -5.57
CA VAL A 138 9.60 -2.89 -5.07
C VAL A 138 10.27 -1.64 -4.48
N ARG A 139 11.57 -1.70 -4.15
CA ARG A 139 12.37 -0.54 -3.71
C ARG A 139 12.99 0.24 -4.86
N PHE A 140 13.08 -0.33 -6.05
CA PHE A 140 13.72 0.30 -7.20
C PHE A 140 13.03 1.60 -7.62
N ARG A 141 13.82 2.62 -7.91
CA ARG A 141 13.37 3.95 -8.38
C ARG A 141 13.95 4.30 -9.74
N HIS A 142 15.27 4.20 -9.86
CA HIS A 142 16.05 4.53 -11.06
C HIS A 142 17.35 3.74 -11.11
N ASN A 143 17.97 3.68 -12.27
CA ASN A 143 19.30 3.13 -12.48
C ASN A 143 20.39 4.11 -12.05
N ASN A 144 21.62 3.64 -11.88
CA ASN A 144 22.75 4.51 -11.53
C ASN A 144 23.05 5.57 -12.60
N ASP A 145 22.69 5.34 -13.86
CA ASP A 145 22.82 6.29 -14.96
C ASP A 145 21.69 7.34 -15.03
N GLY A 146 20.74 7.29 -14.08
CA GLY A 146 19.57 8.17 -14.01
C GLY A 146 18.40 7.76 -14.91
N SER A 147 18.56 6.71 -15.72
CA SER A 147 17.43 6.12 -16.44
C SER A 147 16.51 5.35 -15.50
N GLY A 148 15.29 5.00 -15.93
CA GLY A 148 14.37 4.24 -15.10
C GLY A 148 12.91 4.50 -15.47
N TYR A 149 12.07 4.71 -14.48
CA TYR A 149 10.63 4.93 -14.68
C TYR A 149 10.27 6.29 -15.32
N GLY A 150 11.23 7.22 -15.42
CA GLY A 150 10.96 8.59 -15.89
C GLY A 150 10.27 9.48 -14.84
N SER A 151 9.42 8.92 -14.03
CA SER A 151 8.81 9.52 -12.85
C SER A 151 9.02 8.54 -11.69
N GLU A 152 10.14 8.69 -11.00
CA GLU A 152 10.70 7.70 -10.06
C GLU A 152 9.69 7.16 -9.04
N ASP A 153 9.00 8.07 -8.37
CA ASP A 153 8.09 7.68 -7.29
C ASP A 153 6.78 7.10 -7.82
N LEU A 154 6.23 7.65 -8.89
CA LEU A 154 5.01 7.12 -9.51
C LEU A 154 5.24 5.74 -10.14
N GLY A 155 6.39 5.55 -10.81
CA GLY A 155 6.76 4.25 -11.35
C GLY A 155 6.96 3.20 -10.28
N ARG A 156 7.59 3.56 -9.18
CA ARG A 156 7.74 2.68 -8.01
C ARG A 156 6.37 2.31 -7.41
N MET A 157 5.48 3.26 -7.19
CA MET A 157 4.13 3.00 -6.68
C MET A 157 3.34 2.07 -7.61
N ALA A 158 3.40 2.29 -8.92
CA ALA A 158 2.74 1.43 -9.90
C ALA A 158 3.29 -0.01 -9.86
N THR A 159 4.61 -0.17 -9.69
CA THR A 159 5.25 -1.48 -9.53
C THR A 159 4.81 -2.17 -8.24
N GLN A 160 4.76 -1.43 -7.13
CA GLN A 160 4.27 -1.93 -5.84
C GLN A 160 2.82 -2.41 -5.91
N GLN A 161 1.95 -1.66 -6.58
CA GLN A 161 0.54 -2.02 -6.78
C GLN A 161 0.39 -3.33 -7.56
N LYS A 162 1.11 -3.46 -8.67
CA LYS A 162 1.13 -4.70 -9.46
C LYS A 162 1.68 -5.88 -8.66
N PHE A 163 2.72 -5.64 -7.87
CA PHE A 163 3.32 -6.66 -7.03
C PHE A 163 2.35 -7.11 -5.92
N LEU A 164 1.68 -6.20 -5.23
CA LEU A 164 0.66 -6.51 -4.22
C LEU A 164 -0.49 -7.33 -4.81
N LYS A 165 -0.94 -7.01 -6.02
CA LYS A 165 -1.96 -7.81 -6.73
C LYS A 165 -1.47 -9.24 -7.00
N ALA A 166 -0.22 -9.40 -7.42
CA ALA A 166 0.39 -10.71 -7.65
C ALA A 166 0.54 -11.52 -6.34
N VAL A 167 0.96 -10.87 -5.25
CA VAL A 167 1.05 -11.49 -3.90
C VAL A 167 -0.34 -11.92 -3.43
N ALA A 168 -1.34 -11.06 -3.51
CA ALA A 168 -2.71 -11.39 -3.12
C ALA A 168 -3.24 -12.60 -3.92
N LYS A 169 -3.04 -12.62 -5.22
CA LYS A 169 -3.43 -13.75 -6.08
C LYS A 169 -2.74 -15.06 -5.66
N LYS A 170 -1.46 -15.00 -5.34
CA LYS A 170 -0.68 -16.17 -4.91
C LYS A 170 -1.11 -16.65 -3.52
N MET A 171 -1.27 -15.74 -2.54
CA MET A 171 -1.72 -16.07 -1.18
C MET A 171 -3.10 -16.72 -1.17
N LEU A 172 -4.01 -16.18 -1.96
CA LEU A 172 -5.41 -16.62 -2.04
C LEU A 172 -5.60 -17.82 -2.97
N SER A 173 -4.54 -18.37 -3.58
CA SER A 173 -4.66 -19.62 -4.33
C SER A 173 -5.05 -20.78 -3.38
N ALA A 174 -5.90 -21.68 -3.86
CA ALA A 174 -6.44 -22.78 -3.05
C ALA A 174 -5.33 -23.63 -2.37
N GLY A 175 -4.21 -23.84 -3.05
CA GLY A 175 -3.07 -24.56 -2.49
C GLY A 175 -2.43 -23.84 -1.29
N ASN A 176 -2.21 -22.53 -1.40
CA ASN A 176 -1.58 -21.74 -0.33
C ASN A 176 -2.51 -21.55 0.88
N ILE A 177 -3.79 -21.29 0.66
CA ILE A 177 -4.75 -21.13 1.78
C ILE A 177 -4.81 -22.38 2.63
N LEU A 178 -4.90 -23.56 1.99
CA LEU A 178 -5.04 -24.82 2.73
C LEU A 178 -3.75 -25.27 3.43
N THR A 179 -2.58 -24.91 2.88
CA THR A 179 -1.30 -25.47 3.35
C THR A 179 -0.44 -24.47 4.11
N LYS A 180 -0.71 -23.15 4.03
CA LYS A 180 0.15 -22.09 4.55
C LYS A 180 -0.49 -21.21 5.64
N ILE A 181 -1.70 -21.52 6.07
CA ILE A 181 -2.41 -20.69 7.04
C ILE A 181 -1.64 -20.52 8.37
N ASP A 182 -0.96 -21.56 8.82
CA ASP A 182 -0.15 -21.49 10.05
C ASP A 182 1.10 -20.63 9.87
N ASP A 183 1.70 -20.65 8.68
CA ASP A 183 2.85 -19.81 8.36
C ASP A 183 2.42 -18.34 8.25
N TYR A 184 1.26 -18.05 7.65
CA TYR A 184 0.69 -16.70 7.62
C TYR A 184 0.39 -16.18 9.03
N ALA A 185 -0.18 -17.00 9.90
CA ALA A 185 -0.45 -16.62 11.28
C ALA A 185 0.84 -16.31 12.05
N LYS A 186 1.92 -17.07 11.85
CA LYS A 186 3.23 -16.81 12.47
C LYS A 186 3.81 -15.48 11.99
N ILE A 187 3.82 -15.25 10.67
CA ILE A 187 4.32 -13.99 10.07
C ILE A 187 3.52 -12.82 10.58
N PHE A 188 2.20 -12.94 10.58
CA PHE A 188 1.30 -11.93 11.12
C PHE A 188 1.66 -11.56 12.56
N ASN A 189 1.77 -12.54 13.45
CA ASN A 189 2.09 -12.29 14.86
C ASN A 189 3.52 -11.75 15.09
N GLN A 190 4.46 -12.04 14.19
CA GLN A 190 5.86 -11.67 14.37
C GLN A 190 6.22 -10.34 13.73
N TYR A 191 5.63 -9.98 12.59
CA TYR A 191 6.09 -8.89 11.73
C TYR A 191 5.03 -7.84 11.39
N VAL A 192 3.76 -8.07 11.76
CA VAL A 192 2.66 -7.17 11.43
C VAL A 192 2.17 -6.47 12.68
N ASP A 193 2.18 -5.14 12.64
CA ASP A 193 1.50 -4.31 13.65
C ASP A 193 0.13 -3.90 13.11
N THR A 194 -0.93 -4.27 13.83
CA THR A 194 -2.31 -4.09 13.37
C THR A 194 -3.31 -4.17 14.49
N ASN A 195 -4.45 -3.51 14.33
CA ASN A 195 -5.63 -3.66 15.17
C ASN A 195 -6.61 -4.74 14.67
N LEU A 196 -6.26 -5.46 13.58
CA LEU A 196 -6.99 -6.64 13.13
C LEU A 196 -6.58 -7.87 13.94
N THR A 197 -7.55 -8.74 14.23
CA THR A 197 -7.26 -10.08 14.76
C THR A 197 -6.95 -11.05 13.61
N VAL A 198 -6.31 -12.19 13.93
CA VAL A 198 -6.13 -13.29 12.96
C VAL A 198 -7.48 -13.75 12.40
N GLY A 199 -8.52 -13.77 13.22
CA GLY A 199 -9.88 -14.10 12.79
C GLY A 199 -10.46 -13.10 11.78
N ASN A 200 -10.23 -11.80 11.99
CA ASN A 200 -10.63 -10.77 11.02
C ASN A 200 -9.91 -10.93 9.68
N LEU A 201 -8.62 -11.24 9.71
CA LEU A 201 -7.84 -11.47 8.48
C LEU A 201 -8.31 -12.72 7.74
N ALA A 202 -8.55 -13.82 8.45
CA ALA A 202 -9.06 -15.04 7.85
C ALA A 202 -10.45 -14.83 7.22
N TRP A 203 -11.31 -14.08 7.88
CA TRP A 203 -12.62 -13.70 7.34
C TRP A 203 -12.49 -12.81 6.10
N LEU A 204 -11.69 -11.74 6.16
CA LEU A 204 -11.44 -10.86 5.01
C LEU A 204 -10.85 -11.65 3.82
N GLY A 205 -9.88 -12.53 4.08
CA GLY A 205 -9.31 -13.40 3.04
C GLY A 205 -10.38 -14.29 2.38
N THR A 206 -11.31 -14.83 3.17
CA THR A 206 -12.44 -15.63 2.67
C THR A 206 -13.38 -14.80 1.80
N GLU A 207 -13.71 -13.56 2.23
CA GLU A 207 -14.56 -12.66 1.44
C GLU A 207 -13.88 -12.27 0.11
N VAL A 208 -12.60 -11.94 0.14
CA VAL A 208 -11.85 -11.61 -1.08
C VAL A 208 -11.78 -12.81 -2.04
N LEU A 209 -11.63 -14.03 -1.50
CA LEU A 209 -11.72 -15.25 -2.32
C LEU A 209 -13.08 -15.41 -3.01
N LYS A 210 -14.17 -15.17 -2.28
CA LYS A 210 -15.53 -15.24 -2.86
C LYS A 210 -15.75 -14.21 -3.95
N MET A 211 -15.18 -13.01 -3.79
CA MET A 211 -15.23 -11.95 -4.82
C MET A 211 -14.45 -12.32 -6.06
N GLY A 212 -13.33 -13.01 -5.88
CA GLY A 212 -12.33 -13.30 -6.91
C GLY A 212 -11.22 -12.26 -6.97
N VAL A 213 -9.99 -12.73 -7.11
CA VAL A 213 -8.78 -11.88 -7.12
C VAL A 213 -8.74 -10.88 -8.26
N ASP A 214 -9.51 -11.08 -9.32
CA ASP A 214 -9.64 -10.14 -10.44
C ASP A 214 -10.45 -8.89 -10.07
N LYS A 215 -11.12 -8.90 -8.92
CA LYS A 215 -11.83 -7.76 -8.35
C LYS A 215 -10.96 -6.86 -7.48
N ILE A 216 -9.68 -7.16 -7.37
CA ILE A 216 -8.69 -6.33 -6.67
C ILE A 216 -8.07 -5.38 -7.69
N ASP A 217 -8.20 -4.08 -7.44
CA ASP A 217 -7.58 -3.05 -8.27
C ASP A 217 -6.92 -1.96 -7.44
N PHE A 218 -5.99 -1.23 -8.07
CA PHE A 218 -5.22 -0.19 -7.42
C PHE A 218 -5.10 1.05 -8.31
N SER A 219 -4.98 2.20 -7.65
CA SER A 219 -4.57 3.45 -8.29
C SER A 219 -3.71 4.29 -7.33
N THR A 220 -3.31 5.46 -7.77
CA THR A 220 -2.63 6.46 -6.95
C THR A 220 -3.53 7.67 -6.82
N LEU A 221 -3.56 8.32 -5.64
CA LEU A 221 -4.28 9.57 -5.46
C LEU A 221 -3.84 10.59 -6.52
N PRO A 222 -4.77 11.24 -7.22
CA PRO A 222 -4.46 12.29 -8.18
C PRO A 222 -3.65 13.40 -7.53
N ASN A 223 -2.52 13.75 -8.13
CA ASN A 223 -1.57 14.65 -7.49
C ASN A 223 -0.69 15.42 -8.48
N ALA A 224 -0.06 16.48 -7.97
CA ALA A 224 0.95 17.25 -8.67
C ALA A 224 2.13 17.56 -7.74
N TRP A 225 3.34 17.43 -8.27
CA TRP A 225 4.56 17.82 -7.57
C TRP A 225 4.76 19.33 -7.61
N LYS A 226 4.92 19.94 -6.43
CA LYS A 226 5.34 21.33 -6.27
C LYS A 226 6.25 21.42 -5.06
N TYR A 227 7.56 21.58 -5.32
CA TYR A 227 8.59 21.59 -4.26
C TYR A 227 8.15 22.37 -3.02
N PRO A 228 8.30 21.83 -1.81
CA PRO A 228 8.90 20.52 -1.49
C PRO A 228 7.88 19.39 -1.29
N TYR A 229 6.61 19.56 -1.70
CA TYR A 229 5.52 18.63 -1.45
C TYR A 229 4.86 18.12 -2.72
N ILE A 230 4.16 17.01 -2.57
CA ILE A 230 3.10 16.56 -3.48
C ILE A 230 1.78 17.14 -2.99
N TYR A 231 1.02 17.75 -3.90
CA TYR A 231 -0.31 18.28 -3.63
C TYR A 231 -1.35 17.36 -4.28
N LEU A 232 -2.29 16.88 -3.46
CA LEU A 232 -3.41 16.08 -3.96
C LEU A 232 -4.40 17.00 -4.69
N ASP A 233 -4.93 16.53 -5.84
CA ASP A 233 -5.98 17.25 -6.56
C ASP A 233 -7.32 17.12 -5.83
N PRO A 234 -7.96 18.21 -5.35
CA PRO A 234 -9.17 18.11 -4.54
C PRO A 234 -10.37 17.52 -5.31
N THR A 235 -10.54 17.89 -6.56
CA THR A 235 -11.70 17.49 -7.37
C THR A 235 -11.60 16.01 -7.76
N GLU A 236 -10.46 15.61 -8.28
CA GLU A 236 -10.22 14.23 -8.68
C GLU A 236 -10.14 13.29 -7.46
N THR A 237 -9.56 13.76 -6.35
CA THR A 237 -9.53 12.99 -5.08
C THR A 237 -10.95 12.78 -4.55
N LEU A 238 -11.80 13.81 -4.54
CA LEU A 238 -13.20 13.68 -4.12
C LEU A 238 -13.97 12.66 -4.99
N THR A 239 -13.77 12.72 -6.30
CA THR A 239 -14.37 11.77 -7.24
C THR A 239 -13.92 10.34 -6.94
N LEU A 240 -12.61 10.12 -6.70
CA LEU A 240 -12.06 8.81 -6.38
C LEU A 240 -12.57 8.31 -5.03
N VAL A 241 -12.62 9.17 -4.01
CA VAL A 241 -13.17 8.83 -2.69
C VAL A 241 -14.62 8.35 -2.81
N ASN A 242 -15.47 9.10 -3.47
CA ASN A 242 -16.89 8.74 -3.62
C ASN A 242 -17.09 7.48 -4.47
N THR A 243 -16.23 7.25 -5.45
CA THR A 243 -16.33 6.08 -6.32
C THR A 243 -15.95 4.78 -5.61
N TYR A 244 -14.87 4.79 -4.81
CA TYR A 244 -14.26 3.55 -4.33
C TYR A 244 -14.04 3.47 -2.81
N LEU A 245 -13.84 4.60 -2.12
CA LEU A 245 -13.36 4.60 -0.74
C LEU A 245 -14.41 5.02 0.29
N ASN A 246 -15.50 5.64 -0.15
CA ASN A 246 -16.50 6.22 0.75
C ASN A 246 -17.35 5.12 1.44
N PRO A 247 -17.20 4.95 2.79
CA PRO A 247 -17.98 3.97 3.53
C PRO A 247 -19.39 4.45 3.89
N TYR A 248 -19.77 5.65 3.48
CA TYR A 248 -21.10 6.21 3.79
C TYR A 248 -22.04 6.10 2.58
N VAL A 249 -23.33 6.04 2.88
CA VAL A 249 -24.39 6.02 1.88
C VAL A 249 -24.42 7.35 1.11
N GLU A 250 -24.24 8.44 1.84
CA GLU A 250 -24.17 9.79 1.27
C GLU A 250 -22.76 10.07 0.75
N ASP A 251 -22.70 10.74 -0.40
CA ASP A 251 -21.41 11.17 -0.97
C ASP A 251 -20.72 12.19 -0.06
N ARG A 252 -19.39 12.13 -0.03
CA ARG A 252 -18.57 13.20 0.54
C ARG A 252 -18.63 14.43 -0.34
N THR A 253 -18.48 15.59 0.28
CA THR A 253 -18.43 16.90 -0.39
C THR A 253 -17.02 17.49 -0.31
N ALA A 254 -16.79 18.58 -1.01
CA ALA A 254 -15.51 19.29 -0.93
C ALA A 254 -15.19 19.79 0.50
N GLU A 255 -16.21 20.04 1.32
CA GLU A 255 -16.07 20.49 2.70
C GLU A 255 -15.63 19.35 3.64
N ASP A 256 -15.86 18.08 3.25
CA ASP A 256 -15.44 16.94 4.02
C ASP A 256 -13.95 16.62 3.83
N LEU A 257 -13.32 17.08 2.74
CA LEU A 257 -11.92 16.89 2.44
C LEU A 257 -11.08 18.04 3.02
N HIS A 258 -10.07 17.70 3.83
CA HIS A 258 -9.17 18.69 4.41
C HIS A 258 -7.77 18.62 3.78
N LEU A 259 -7.73 18.75 2.44
CA LEU A 259 -6.47 18.72 1.69
C LEU A 259 -5.74 20.07 1.83
N PRO A 260 -4.45 20.08 2.27
CA PRO A 260 -3.68 21.31 2.38
C PRO A 260 -3.37 21.90 1.00
N SER A 261 -3.67 23.17 0.83
CA SER A 261 -3.36 23.95 -0.39
C SER A 261 -1.88 24.38 -0.45
#